data_7cc00c5d58e42ade2b6788d4ccb3a13d
#
_entry.id   7cc00c5d58e42ade2b6788d4ccb3a13d
#
_cell.length_a   1.000
_cell.length_b   1.000
_cell.length_c   1.000
_cell.angle_alpha   90.00
_cell.angle_beta   90.00
_cell.angle_gamma   90.00
#
_symmetry.space_group_name_H-M   'P 1'
#
loop_
_entity.id
_entity.type
_entity.pdbx_description
1 polymer ?
#
loop_
_entity_poly.entity_id
_entity_poly.type
_entity_poly.pdbx_seq_one_letter_code
_entity_poly.pdbx_strand_id
1 'polypeptide(L)'
;VTYAFIGEKAVESDFAQNSSAEDLRTTGKVNNLFDGNLATSGKITGTQDAGKKIVFDLGQTVDFKSFRYYMKETSVDFLRHAKFEVADSKDAPDNEWTKILEVGNANAVNLPNTATAKDAEYLTHDSKNPGNMYAEATGLSASGRYLRIVPLTTYTGRWVELYELQINGGAYMTTESNRDVVSEVTEEA
;
A
#
# COMPACT_ATOMS: atom_id res chain seq x y z
N VAL A 1 14.80 -12.29 17.79
CA VAL A 1 15.53 -12.02 16.55
C VAL A 1 15.37 -10.56 16.17
N THR A 2 16.46 -9.94 15.86
CA THR A 2 16.48 -8.54 15.50
C THR A 2 16.72 -8.41 14.01
N TYR A 3 15.89 -7.66 13.35
CA TYR A 3 16.07 -7.37 11.94
C TYR A 3 16.70 -6.01 11.78
N ALA A 4 17.66 -5.97 10.94
CA ALA A 4 18.22 -4.71 10.56
C ALA A 4 17.40 -4.14 9.41
N PHE A 5 16.34 -3.47 9.75
CA PHE A 5 15.74 -2.64 8.74
C PHE A 5 16.62 -1.46 8.57
N ILE A 6 17.21 -1.42 7.46
CA ILE A 6 18.22 -0.48 7.22
C ILE A 6 17.66 0.56 6.33
N GLY A 7 17.65 1.75 6.81
CA GLY A 7 17.21 2.88 6.04
C GLY A 7 15.72 2.84 5.70
N GLU A 8 15.35 3.65 4.77
CA GLU A 8 13.99 3.80 4.34
C GLU A 8 13.65 2.81 3.26
N LYS A 9 12.38 2.48 3.15
CA LYS A 9 11.89 1.76 1.99
C LYS A 9 12.04 2.64 0.78
N ALA A 10 12.51 2.07 -0.30
CA ALA A 10 12.57 2.79 -1.58
C ALA A 10 11.22 2.68 -2.28
N VAL A 11 10.88 3.72 -3.02
CA VAL A 11 9.69 3.72 -3.85
C VAL A 11 10.02 4.27 -5.23
N GLU A 12 9.51 3.62 -6.25
CA GLU A 12 9.62 4.05 -7.64
C GLU A 12 8.22 4.13 -8.24
N SER A 13 8.02 5.01 -9.21
CA SER A 13 6.71 5.15 -9.83
C SER A 13 6.81 5.65 -11.25
N ASP A 14 5.92 5.15 -12.11
CA ASP A 14 5.72 5.64 -13.48
C ASP A 14 4.99 6.98 -13.51
N PHE A 15 4.38 7.38 -12.41
CA PHE A 15 3.69 8.66 -12.34
C PHE A 15 4.70 9.80 -12.38
N ALA A 16 4.31 10.89 -13.01
CA ALA A 16 5.15 12.07 -13.03
C ALA A 16 5.45 12.53 -11.61
N GLN A 17 6.72 12.78 -11.34
CA GLN A 17 7.13 13.29 -10.05
C GLN A 17 6.78 14.78 -9.96
N ASN A 18 6.33 15.22 -8.81
CA ASN A 18 6.12 16.63 -8.55
C ASN A 18 6.82 17.03 -7.25
N SER A 19 6.78 18.32 -6.96
CA SER A 19 7.49 18.87 -5.81
C SER A 19 6.67 18.86 -4.51
N SER A 20 5.55 18.15 -4.48
CA SER A 20 4.74 18.08 -3.27
C SER A 20 5.52 17.39 -2.15
N ALA A 21 5.53 17.99 -0.98
CA ALA A 21 6.12 17.40 0.21
C ALA A 21 5.39 16.12 0.66
N GLU A 22 4.19 15.87 0.12
CA GLU A 22 3.41 14.67 0.43
C GLU A 22 3.73 13.51 -0.52
N ASP A 23 4.52 13.74 -1.57
CA ASP A 23 4.89 12.70 -2.51
C ASP A 23 5.67 11.58 -1.79
N LEU A 24 5.28 10.34 -2.04
CA LEU A 24 5.88 9.16 -1.43
C LEU A 24 7.38 9.04 -1.73
N ARG A 25 7.85 9.67 -2.81
CA ARG A 25 9.25 9.66 -3.17
C ARG A 25 10.08 10.69 -2.42
N THR A 26 9.42 11.57 -1.66
CA THR A 26 10.11 12.49 -0.75
C THR A 26 10.67 11.70 0.42
N THR A 27 11.87 12.05 0.84
CA THR A 27 12.59 11.37 1.91
C THR A 27 11.70 11.20 3.15
N GLY A 28 11.62 9.98 3.65
CA GLY A 28 10.87 9.63 4.85
C GLY A 28 9.37 9.40 4.65
N LYS A 29 8.80 9.78 3.54
CA LYS A 29 7.35 9.67 3.37
C LYS A 29 6.86 8.25 3.21
N VAL A 30 7.64 7.39 2.57
CA VAL A 30 7.24 6.00 2.40
C VAL A 30 7.11 5.28 3.74
N ASN A 31 7.87 5.71 4.74
CA ASN A 31 7.80 5.10 6.07
C ASN A 31 6.43 5.32 6.72
N ASN A 32 5.71 6.37 6.36
CA ASN A 32 4.36 6.61 6.87
C ASN A 32 3.39 5.49 6.53
N LEU A 33 3.70 4.68 5.53
CA LEU A 33 2.84 3.57 5.13
C LEU A 33 3.09 2.30 5.94
N PHE A 34 4.20 2.24 6.68
CA PHE A 34 4.65 1.02 7.33
C PHE A 34 4.96 1.21 8.82
N ASP A 35 4.63 2.36 9.39
CA ASP A 35 5.04 2.74 10.74
C ASP A 35 4.01 2.42 11.82
N GLY A 36 2.86 1.90 11.43
CA GLY A 36 1.79 1.58 12.38
C GLY A 36 0.94 2.77 12.79
N ASN A 37 1.22 3.95 12.27
CA ASN A 37 0.45 5.15 12.58
C ASN A 37 -0.63 5.35 11.51
N LEU A 38 -1.88 5.08 11.87
CA LEU A 38 -3.01 5.21 10.93
C LEU A 38 -3.35 6.67 10.60
N ALA A 39 -2.70 7.64 11.22
CA ALA A 39 -2.98 9.04 10.99
C ALA A 39 -2.03 9.70 9.99
N THR A 40 -0.94 9.03 9.63
CA THR A 40 0.03 9.57 8.68
C THR A 40 -0.14 8.92 7.32
N SER A 41 0.15 9.66 6.28
CA SER A 41 -0.07 9.19 4.91
C SER A 41 1.06 9.64 3.98
N GLY A 42 1.01 9.10 2.78
CA GLY A 42 1.81 9.56 1.66
C GLY A 42 0.99 9.50 0.38
N LYS A 43 1.36 10.29 -0.60
CA LYS A 43 0.60 10.42 -1.84
C LYS A 43 1.50 10.25 -3.06
N ILE A 44 0.91 9.75 -4.12
CA ILE A 44 1.40 9.99 -5.47
C ILE A 44 0.43 11.00 -6.09
N THR A 45 0.95 12.16 -6.43
CA THR A 45 0.15 13.23 -6.99
C THR A 45 -0.03 13.05 -8.49
N GLY A 46 -1.15 13.52 -9.01
CA GLY A 46 -1.52 13.32 -10.40
C GLY A 46 -2.87 12.65 -10.48
N THR A 47 -3.00 11.65 -11.32
CA THR A 47 -4.25 10.92 -11.52
C THR A 47 -4.04 9.44 -11.27
N GLN A 48 -5.13 8.69 -11.13
CA GLN A 48 -5.07 7.23 -10.97
C GLN A 48 -5.08 6.59 -12.36
N ASP A 49 -3.93 6.63 -13.02
CA ASP A 49 -3.81 6.16 -14.40
C ASP A 49 -3.64 4.65 -14.48
N ALA A 50 -4.53 4.00 -15.23
CA ALA A 50 -4.46 2.54 -15.41
C ALA A 50 -3.11 2.10 -15.96
N GLY A 51 -2.55 1.06 -15.38
CA GLY A 51 -1.30 0.46 -15.80
C GLY A 51 -0.05 1.13 -15.26
N LYS A 52 -0.13 2.31 -14.67
CA LYS A 52 1.02 2.94 -14.04
C LYS A 52 1.29 2.33 -12.69
N LYS A 53 2.55 2.15 -12.36
CA LYS A 53 2.97 1.37 -11.21
C LYS A 53 3.58 2.24 -10.13
N ILE A 54 3.31 1.87 -8.88
CA ILE A 54 4.00 2.38 -7.70
C ILE A 54 4.63 1.15 -7.04
N VAL A 55 5.96 1.09 -7.02
CA VAL A 55 6.69 -0.08 -6.56
C VAL A 55 7.45 0.24 -5.28
N PHE A 56 7.26 -0.59 -4.27
CA PHE A 56 7.95 -0.48 -2.98
C PHE A 56 8.96 -1.60 -2.84
N ASP A 57 10.17 -1.26 -2.44
CA ASP A 57 11.18 -2.24 -2.05
C ASP A 57 11.07 -2.47 -0.55
N LEU A 58 10.66 -3.66 -0.15
CA LEU A 58 10.48 -4.00 1.26
C LEU A 58 11.81 -4.34 1.95
N GLY A 59 12.90 -4.38 1.21
CA GLY A 59 14.22 -4.61 1.77
C GLY A 59 14.60 -6.07 1.92
N GLN A 60 13.64 -6.96 1.92
CA GLN A 60 13.84 -8.39 2.00
C GLN A 60 12.59 -9.12 1.52
N THR A 61 12.73 -10.39 1.21
CA THR A 61 11.58 -11.24 0.87
C THR A 61 10.67 -11.37 2.08
N VAL A 62 9.39 -11.18 1.86
CA VAL A 62 8.35 -11.26 2.88
C VAL A 62 7.32 -12.29 2.45
N ASP A 63 6.92 -13.15 3.39
CA ASP A 63 5.82 -14.09 3.18
C ASP A 63 4.52 -13.41 3.58
N PHE A 64 3.62 -13.23 2.61
CA PHE A 64 2.34 -12.57 2.84
C PHE A 64 1.28 -13.62 3.17
N LYS A 65 0.71 -13.52 4.36
CA LYS A 65 -0.43 -14.34 4.81
C LYS A 65 -1.70 -13.52 4.87
N SER A 66 -1.56 -12.22 5.13
CA SER A 66 -2.66 -11.26 5.08
C SER A 66 -2.11 -9.88 4.74
N PHE A 67 -2.99 -9.02 4.26
CA PHE A 67 -2.60 -7.69 3.86
C PHE A 67 -3.79 -6.74 4.00
N ARG A 68 -3.53 -5.53 4.50
CA ARG A 68 -4.54 -4.47 4.58
C ARG A 68 -4.03 -3.19 3.95
N TYR A 69 -4.94 -2.54 3.22
CA TYR A 69 -4.80 -1.18 2.74
C TYR A 69 -5.74 -0.30 3.57
N TYR A 70 -5.17 0.66 4.30
CA TYR A 70 -5.92 1.57 5.17
C TYR A 70 -6.09 2.93 4.54
N MET A 71 -7.29 3.51 4.79
CA MET A 71 -7.61 4.90 4.47
C MET A 71 -8.31 5.55 5.67
N LYS A 72 -8.36 6.87 5.68
CA LYS A 72 -9.29 7.59 6.54
C LYS A 72 -10.64 7.68 5.85
N GLU A 73 -11.72 7.59 6.63
CA GLU A 73 -13.08 7.62 6.08
C GLU A 73 -13.39 8.93 5.36
N THR A 74 -12.70 10.01 5.71
CA THR A 74 -12.91 11.32 5.11
C THR A 74 -12.00 11.60 3.92
N SER A 75 -11.11 10.70 3.57
CA SER A 75 -10.19 10.91 2.45
C SER A 75 -10.91 10.83 1.12
N VAL A 76 -10.61 11.76 0.24
CA VAL A 76 -11.15 11.78 -1.13
C VAL A 76 -10.20 11.13 -2.14
N ASP A 77 -8.97 10.84 -1.74
CA ASP A 77 -7.92 10.32 -2.62
C ASP A 77 -7.75 8.80 -2.51
N PHE A 78 -8.81 8.11 -2.16
CA PHE A 78 -8.79 6.64 -2.07
C PHE A 78 -8.71 6.02 -3.47
N LEU A 79 -8.11 4.82 -3.54
CA LEU A 79 -8.03 4.07 -4.79
C LEU A 79 -9.42 3.70 -5.29
N ARG A 80 -9.71 3.98 -6.55
CA ARG A 80 -11.01 3.67 -7.15
C ARG A 80 -11.06 2.25 -7.67
N HIS A 81 -10.01 1.82 -8.33
CA HIS A 81 -9.90 0.45 -8.80
C HIS A 81 -8.42 0.15 -9.03
N ALA A 82 -7.86 -0.72 -8.23
CA ALA A 82 -6.44 -1.03 -8.29
C ALA A 82 -6.16 -2.41 -7.73
N LYS A 83 -4.99 -2.94 -8.05
CA LYS A 83 -4.50 -4.18 -7.44
C LYS A 83 -3.17 -3.93 -6.74
N PHE A 84 -2.93 -4.74 -5.72
CA PHE A 84 -1.65 -4.88 -5.05
C PHE A 84 -1.07 -6.23 -5.44
N GLU A 85 0.20 -6.26 -5.79
CA GLU A 85 0.89 -7.48 -6.21
C GLU A 85 2.30 -7.50 -5.64
N VAL A 86 2.86 -8.71 -5.56
CA VAL A 86 4.22 -8.92 -5.06
C VAL A 86 5.04 -9.74 -6.05
N ALA A 87 6.35 -9.51 -6.06
CA ALA A 87 7.29 -10.28 -6.86
C ALA A 87 8.67 -10.27 -6.21
N ASP A 88 9.52 -11.19 -6.66
CA ASP A 88 10.89 -11.30 -6.14
C ASP A 88 11.83 -10.26 -6.76
N SER A 89 11.50 -9.75 -7.92
CA SER A 89 12.30 -8.74 -8.60
C SER A 89 11.41 -7.59 -9.06
N LYS A 90 11.90 -6.36 -8.90
CA LYS A 90 11.16 -5.19 -9.38
C LYS A 90 11.01 -5.19 -10.90
N ASP A 91 11.89 -5.90 -11.60
CA ASP A 91 11.89 -5.98 -13.05
C ASP A 91 11.20 -7.24 -13.57
N ALA A 92 10.53 -7.98 -12.69
CA ALA A 92 9.78 -9.16 -13.09
C ALA A 92 8.72 -8.78 -14.13
N PRO A 93 8.53 -9.61 -15.18
CA PRO A 93 7.46 -9.38 -16.13
C PRO A 93 6.10 -9.44 -15.44
N ASP A 94 5.11 -8.79 -16.01
CA ASP A 94 3.80 -8.62 -15.38
C ASP A 94 3.17 -9.96 -14.95
N ASN A 95 3.38 -11.01 -15.71
CA ASN A 95 2.81 -12.33 -15.39
C ASN A 95 3.52 -13.05 -14.24
N GLU A 96 4.61 -12.51 -13.72
CA GLU A 96 5.31 -13.06 -12.57
C GLU A 96 4.99 -12.33 -11.27
N TRP A 97 4.14 -11.32 -11.32
CA TRP A 97 3.63 -10.67 -10.13
C TRP A 97 2.39 -11.40 -9.64
N THR A 98 2.34 -11.65 -8.34
CA THR A 98 1.22 -12.35 -7.70
C THR A 98 0.30 -11.33 -7.05
N LYS A 99 -0.95 -11.30 -7.45
CA LYS A 99 -1.95 -10.43 -6.85
C LYS A 99 -2.26 -10.87 -5.42
N ILE A 100 -2.22 -9.93 -4.48
CA ILE A 100 -2.56 -10.17 -3.09
C ILE A 100 -3.84 -9.46 -2.66
N LEU A 101 -4.23 -8.38 -3.36
CA LEU A 101 -5.46 -7.65 -3.05
C LEU A 101 -5.90 -6.89 -4.29
N GLU A 102 -7.18 -6.91 -4.56
CA GLU A 102 -7.79 -5.99 -5.51
C GLU A 102 -8.79 -5.13 -4.76
N VAL A 103 -8.76 -3.81 -4.98
CA VAL A 103 -9.65 -2.86 -4.34
C VAL A 103 -10.51 -2.18 -5.38
N GLY A 104 -11.78 -2.01 -5.05
CA GLY A 104 -12.73 -1.35 -5.94
C GLY A 104 -13.08 -2.19 -7.16
N ASN A 105 -13.65 -1.49 -8.12
CA ASN A 105 -14.03 -2.06 -9.41
C ASN A 105 -14.21 -0.92 -10.41
N ALA A 106 -14.48 -1.26 -11.67
CA ALA A 106 -14.62 -0.27 -12.72
C ALA A 106 -15.74 0.75 -12.44
N ASN A 107 -16.76 0.38 -11.68
CA ASN A 107 -17.86 1.30 -11.35
C ASN A 107 -17.45 2.35 -10.31
N ALA A 108 -16.43 2.10 -9.52
CA ALA A 108 -15.96 3.04 -8.51
C ALA A 108 -15.42 4.34 -9.13
N VAL A 109 -15.04 4.31 -10.40
CA VAL A 109 -14.62 5.52 -11.10
C VAL A 109 -15.80 6.44 -11.43
N ASN A 110 -17.04 5.98 -11.26
CA ASN A 110 -18.24 6.81 -11.44
C ASN A 110 -18.57 7.61 -10.17
N LEU A 111 -17.90 7.31 -9.05
CA LEU A 111 -18.06 8.12 -7.85
C LEU A 111 -17.48 9.53 -8.14
N PRO A 112 -18.15 10.59 -7.67
CA PRO A 112 -17.65 11.93 -7.90
C PRO A 112 -16.32 12.16 -7.19
N ASN A 113 -15.59 13.18 -7.61
CA ASN A 113 -14.32 13.51 -6.97
C ASN A 113 -14.48 14.06 -5.55
N THR A 114 -15.72 14.37 -5.14
CA THR A 114 -16.04 14.76 -3.76
C THR A 114 -16.38 13.57 -2.88
N ALA A 115 -16.52 12.36 -3.44
CA ALA A 115 -16.76 11.17 -2.66
C ALA A 115 -15.58 10.92 -1.70
N THR A 116 -15.89 10.39 -0.53
CA THR A 116 -14.87 10.02 0.47
C THR A 116 -14.80 8.50 0.57
N ALA A 117 -13.81 8.03 1.31
CA ALA A 117 -13.64 6.59 1.52
C ALA A 117 -14.89 5.91 2.08
N LYS A 118 -15.73 6.66 2.82
CA LYS A 118 -17.01 6.14 3.30
C LYS A 118 -17.95 5.72 2.18
N ASP A 119 -17.82 6.32 1.02
CA ASP A 119 -18.69 6.04 -0.12
C ASP A 119 -18.20 4.84 -0.94
N ALA A 120 -17.05 4.29 -0.60
CA ALA A 120 -16.48 3.14 -1.27
C ALA A 120 -17.01 1.85 -0.66
N GLU A 121 -17.78 1.08 -1.42
CA GLU A 121 -18.40 -0.15 -0.92
C GLU A 121 -17.39 -1.21 -0.52
N TYR A 122 -16.20 -1.18 -1.09
CA TYR A 122 -15.17 -2.19 -0.83
C TYR A 122 -14.34 -1.89 0.42
N LEU A 123 -14.54 -0.74 1.08
CA LEU A 123 -13.82 -0.42 2.31
C LEU A 123 -14.71 -0.71 3.52
N THR A 124 -14.08 -1.28 4.53
CA THR A 124 -14.74 -1.67 5.78
C THR A 124 -14.33 -0.71 6.89
N HIS A 125 -15.30 -0.27 7.70
CA HIS A 125 -14.98 0.51 8.88
C HIS A 125 -14.19 -0.31 9.88
N ASP A 126 -13.13 0.28 10.42
CA ASP A 126 -12.33 -0.37 11.44
C ASP A 126 -12.95 -0.06 12.81
N SER A 127 -13.60 -1.06 13.40
CA SER A 127 -14.26 -0.88 14.69
C SER A 127 -13.29 -0.62 15.83
N LYS A 128 -12.03 -1.01 15.66
CA LYS A 128 -11.00 -0.80 16.69
C LYS A 128 -10.32 0.56 16.56
N ASN A 129 -10.40 1.16 15.39
CA ASN A 129 -9.78 2.45 15.10
C ASN A 129 -10.81 3.32 14.38
N PRO A 130 -11.76 3.90 15.12
CA PRO A 130 -12.81 4.70 14.51
C PRO A 130 -12.25 5.83 13.66
N GLY A 131 -12.87 6.05 12.51
CA GLY A 131 -12.41 7.02 11.53
C GLY A 131 -11.50 6.44 10.47
N ASN A 132 -11.09 5.18 10.61
CA ASN A 132 -10.29 4.48 9.63
C ASN A 132 -11.12 3.40 8.92
N MET A 133 -10.76 3.16 7.67
CA MET A 133 -11.35 2.12 6.85
C MET A 133 -10.24 1.31 6.20
N TYR A 134 -10.53 0.07 5.84
CA TYR A 134 -9.54 -0.78 5.21
C TYR A 134 -10.16 -1.73 4.19
N ALA A 135 -9.33 -2.21 3.30
CA ALA A 135 -9.60 -3.39 2.50
C ALA A 135 -8.61 -4.47 2.92
N GLU A 136 -9.05 -5.72 2.99
CA GLU A 136 -8.22 -6.80 3.53
C GLU A 136 -8.27 -8.04 2.65
N ALA A 137 -7.13 -8.69 2.55
CA ALA A 137 -7.01 -10.04 2.02
C ALA A 137 -6.41 -10.93 3.11
N THR A 138 -6.97 -12.12 3.28
CA THR A 138 -6.50 -13.13 4.23
C THR A 138 -6.28 -14.46 3.51
N GLY A 139 -5.65 -15.40 4.20
CA GLY A 139 -5.40 -16.71 3.62
C GLY A 139 -4.45 -16.68 2.43
N LEU A 140 -3.58 -15.69 2.38
CA LEU A 140 -2.62 -15.54 1.30
C LEU A 140 -1.49 -16.57 1.42
N SER A 141 -0.92 -16.91 0.26
CA SER A 141 0.25 -17.76 0.16
C SER A 141 1.14 -17.19 -0.95
N ALA A 142 1.62 -15.98 -0.72
CA ALA A 142 2.43 -15.25 -1.68
C ALA A 142 3.69 -14.75 -1.00
N SER A 143 4.77 -14.57 -1.76
CA SER A 143 5.98 -14.01 -1.22
C SER A 143 6.66 -13.11 -2.24
N GLY A 144 7.44 -12.16 -1.74
CA GLY A 144 8.23 -11.29 -2.59
C GLY A 144 8.87 -10.18 -1.81
N ARG A 145 9.92 -9.62 -2.37
CA ARG A 145 10.60 -8.46 -1.82
C ARG A 145 9.93 -7.16 -2.25
N TYR A 146 9.27 -7.18 -3.41
CA TYR A 146 8.71 -5.98 -4.01
C TYR A 146 7.19 -6.06 -3.99
N LEU A 147 6.59 -4.97 -3.53
CA LEU A 147 5.14 -4.77 -3.50
C LEU A 147 4.82 -3.64 -4.47
N ARG A 148 3.83 -3.82 -5.33
CA ARG A 148 3.43 -2.73 -6.22
C ARG A 148 1.93 -2.52 -6.24
N ILE A 149 1.54 -1.30 -6.57
CA ILE A 149 0.16 -0.90 -6.79
C ILE A 149 0.01 -0.57 -8.27
N VAL A 150 -1.04 -1.10 -8.88
CA VAL A 150 -1.36 -0.82 -10.28
C VAL A 150 -2.84 -0.46 -10.37
N PRO A 151 -3.18 0.81 -10.69
CA PRO A 151 -4.56 1.12 -11.03
C PRO A 151 -5.00 0.30 -12.24
N LEU A 152 -6.24 -0.16 -12.20
CA LEU A 152 -6.82 -1.00 -13.25
C LEU A 152 -7.77 -0.24 -14.16
N THR A 153 -8.38 0.82 -13.65
CA THR A 153 -9.27 1.68 -14.43
C THR A 153 -8.85 3.12 -14.18
N THR A 154 -8.67 3.89 -15.23
CA THR A 154 -8.22 5.28 -15.11
C THR A 154 -9.30 6.14 -14.46
N TYR A 155 -8.88 6.87 -13.42
CA TYR A 155 -9.70 7.90 -12.80
C TYR A 155 -8.89 9.19 -12.68
N THR A 156 -9.36 10.24 -13.32
CA THR A 156 -8.58 11.49 -13.43
C THR A 156 -8.89 12.51 -12.36
N GLY A 157 -9.88 12.25 -11.52
CA GLY A 157 -10.38 13.23 -10.55
C GLY A 157 -9.61 13.34 -9.26
N ARG A 158 -8.75 12.35 -8.93
CA ARG A 158 -8.06 12.31 -7.66
C ARG A 158 -6.69 11.67 -7.77
N TRP A 159 -5.82 12.02 -6.79
CA TRP A 159 -4.52 11.42 -6.58
C TRP A 159 -4.67 10.03 -5.94
N VAL A 160 -3.54 9.38 -5.69
CA VAL A 160 -3.47 8.17 -4.87
C VAL A 160 -2.93 8.56 -3.50
N GLU A 161 -3.71 8.34 -2.46
CA GLU A 161 -3.26 8.50 -1.08
C GLU A 161 -3.33 7.15 -0.36
N LEU A 162 -2.32 6.89 0.47
CA LEU A 162 -2.24 5.68 1.26
C LEU A 162 -1.96 6.08 2.71
N TYR A 163 -2.66 5.48 3.67
CA TYR A 163 -2.40 5.74 5.08
C TYR A 163 -1.54 4.66 5.71
N GLU A 164 -1.91 3.40 5.54
CA GLU A 164 -1.09 2.31 6.06
C GLU A 164 -1.22 1.09 5.18
N LEU A 165 -0.14 0.37 5.01
CA LEU A 165 -0.10 -0.93 4.37
C LEU A 165 0.37 -1.92 5.43
N GLN A 166 -0.58 -2.67 6.01
CA GLN A 166 -0.25 -3.67 7.02
C GLN A 166 0.00 -5.03 6.39
N ILE A 167 1.09 -5.64 6.78
CA ILE A 167 1.49 -6.96 6.32
C ILE A 167 1.38 -7.92 7.49
N ASN A 168 0.62 -9.02 7.30
CA ASN A 168 0.45 -10.06 8.32
C ASN A 168 -0.09 -9.52 9.65
N GLY A 169 -0.96 -8.51 9.56
CA GLY A 169 -1.63 -7.98 10.75
C GLY A 169 -0.84 -6.98 11.55
N GLY A 170 0.33 -6.56 11.09
CA GLY A 170 1.18 -5.65 11.83
C GLY A 170 1.83 -4.60 10.97
N ALA A 171 2.41 -3.62 11.64
CA ALA A 171 3.21 -2.60 11.00
C ALA A 171 4.58 -3.15 10.65
N TYR A 172 5.03 -2.89 9.44
CA TYR A 172 6.23 -3.54 8.92
C TYR A 172 7.53 -2.98 9.52
N MET A 173 7.54 -1.75 10.01
CA MET A 173 8.79 -1.08 10.37
C MET A 173 8.82 -0.42 11.73
N THR A 174 7.86 -0.63 12.60
CA THR A 174 7.78 0.19 13.80
C THR A 174 8.67 -0.27 14.93
N THR A 175 8.67 -1.58 15.19
CA THR A 175 9.40 -2.15 16.31
C THR A 175 9.96 -3.49 15.91
N GLU A 176 10.87 -4.02 16.72
CA GLU A 176 11.40 -5.35 16.49
C GLU A 176 10.32 -6.42 16.58
N SER A 177 9.40 -6.28 17.53
CA SER A 177 8.31 -7.24 17.66
C SER A 177 7.41 -7.27 16.45
N ASN A 178 7.16 -6.12 15.85
CA ASN A 178 6.37 -6.06 14.62
C ASN A 178 7.15 -6.62 13.43
N ARG A 179 8.46 -6.43 13.42
CA ARG A 179 9.29 -7.03 12.38
C ARG A 179 9.26 -8.55 12.45
N ASP A 180 9.23 -9.10 13.64
CA ASP A 180 9.14 -10.54 13.81
C ASP A 180 7.84 -11.11 13.24
N VAL A 181 6.79 -10.31 13.23
CA VAL A 181 5.51 -10.73 12.66
C VAL A 181 5.61 -10.88 11.15
N VAL A 182 6.34 -10.00 10.48
CA VAL A 182 6.35 -9.96 9.01
C VAL A 182 7.49 -10.73 8.39
N SER A 183 8.53 -11.07 9.13
CA SER A 183 9.72 -11.68 8.56
C SER A 183 10.02 -13.03 9.18
N GLU A 184 10.24 -13.98 8.32
CA GLU A 184 10.74 -15.30 8.71
C GLU A 184 12.24 -15.35 8.74
N VAL A 185 12.87 -14.31 8.35
CA VAL A 185 14.30 -14.22 8.33
C VAL A 185 14.79 -14.19 9.72
N THR A 186 15.60 -15.06 9.99
CA THR A 186 16.12 -14.98 11.24
C THR A 186 17.50 -14.68 11.30
N GLU A 187 17.88 -14.32 11.88
CA GLU A 187 18.99 -14.08 11.98
C GLU A 187 19.49 -14.39 13.02
N GLU A 188 19.69 -14.67 13.49
CA GLU A 188 19.94 -14.76 14.32
C GLU A 188 20.72 -14.67 14.75
N ALA A 189 21.01 -14.52 15.15
CA ALA A 189 21.66 -14.33 15.71
C ALA A 189 22.44 -14.39 16.15
#